data_09f5485034f9519b3a895528fd94c490
#
_entry.id   09f5485034f9519b3a895528fd94c490
#
_cell.length_a   1.000
_cell.length_b   1.000
_cell.length_c   1.000
_cell.angle_alpha   90.00
_cell.angle_beta   90.00
_cell.angle_gamma   90.00
#
_symmetry.space_group_name_H-M   'P 1'
#
loop_
_entity.id
_entity.type
_entity.pdbx_description
1 polymer ?
#
loop_
_entity_poly.entity_id
_entity_poly.type
_entity_poly.pdbx_seq_one_letter_code
_entity_poly.pdbx_strand_id
1 'polypeptide(L)'
;MQVICDERGYVQSFAIIGNLVGGTELPEPAEMEQFLLRHFAYRMVDGKLEYDPQEYETHQTEEHKEDLRKRRETECFSVINRGQLWYEGVSLVQLLELRSWYKSWLNVTETMVVPDKPSWLT
;
A
#
# COMPACT_ATOMS: atom_id res chain seq x y z
N MET A 1 0.75 24.95 -15.78
CA MET A 1 0.68 23.48 -15.67
C MET A 1 -0.77 23.04 -15.70
N GLN A 2 -1.08 22.02 -16.46
CA GLN A 2 -2.42 21.42 -16.52
C GLN A 2 -2.52 20.28 -15.52
N VAL A 3 -3.62 20.23 -14.75
CA VAL A 3 -3.87 19.16 -13.80
C VAL A 3 -5.28 18.60 -13.93
N ILE A 4 -5.42 17.32 -13.63
CA ILE A 4 -6.71 16.66 -13.45
C ILE A 4 -6.76 16.20 -12.00
N CYS A 5 -7.81 16.62 -11.27
CA CYS A 5 -8.01 16.26 -9.87
C CYS A 5 -9.12 15.22 -9.74
N ASP A 6 -9.06 14.47 -8.65
CA ASP A 6 -10.12 13.54 -8.27
C ASP A 6 -11.30 14.27 -7.61
N GLU A 7 -12.31 13.52 -7.15
CA GLU A 7 -13.51 14.07 -6.51
C GLU A 7 -13.20 14.85 -5.23
N ARG A 8 -12.11 14.51 -4.57
CA ARG A 8 -11.66 15.16 -3.33
C ARG A 8 -10.76 16.38 -3.59
N GLY A 9 -10.40 16.64 -4.85
CA GLY A 9 -9.53 17.74 -5.25
C GLY A 9 -8.05 17.41 -5.31
N TYR A 10 -7.65 16.16 -5.09
CA TYR A 10 -6.24 15.73 -5.18
C TYR A 10 -5.84 15.46 -6.63
N VAL A 11 -4.59 15.70 -6.94
CA VAL A 11 -4.06 15.54 -8.29
C VAL A 11 -4.01 14.08 -8.72
N GLN A 12 -4.75 13.73 -9.78
CA GLN A 12 -4.68 12.40 -10.40
C GLN A 12 -3.61 12.35 -11.48
N SER A 13 -3.55 13.38 -12.32
CA SER A 13 -2.57 13.48 -13.39
C SER A 13 -2.25 14.95 -13.67
N PHE A 14 -1.11 15.17 -14.30
CA PHE A 14 -0.64 16.52 -14.63
C PHE A 14 0.22 16.52 -15.88
N ALA A 15 0.31 17.69 -16.53
CA ALA A 15 1.23 17.94 -17.64
C ALA A 15 1.91 19.29 -17.41
N ILE A 16 3.23 19.31 -17.39
CA ILE A 16 4.02 20.53 -17.25
C ILE A 16 4.00 21.30 -18.57
N ILE A 17 4.11 20.56 -19.68
CA ILE A 17 4.07 21.10 -21.05
C ILE A 17 2.95 20.40 -21.80
N GLY A 18 2.16 21.17 -22.56
CA GLY A 18 1.05 20.65 -23.35
C GLY A 18 -0.27 20.69 -22.59
N ASN A 19 -1.30 20.08 -23.17
CA ASN A 19 -2.66 20.11 -22.65
C ASN A 19 -3.13 18.71 -22.26
N LEU A 20 -3.87 18.62 -21.16
CA LEU A 20 -4.62 17.43 -20.77
C LEU A 20 -6.09 17.63 -21.09
N VAL A 21 -6.74 16.65 -21.71
CA VAL A 21 -8.18 16.69 -21.94
C VAL A 21 -8.89 16.68 -20.58
N GLY A 22 -9.71 17.71 -20.33
CA GLY A 22 -10.37 17.90 -19.04
C GLY A 22 -9.48 18.50 -17.96
N GLY A 23 -8.26 18.92 -18.29
CA GLY A 23 -7.33 19.52 -17.35
C GLY A 23 -7.67 20.98 -17.02
N THR A 24 -7.23 21.41 -15.84
CA THR A 24 -7.36 22.79 -15.37
C THR A 24 -5.97 23.41 -15.31
N GLU A 25 -5.83 24.64 -15.81
CA GLU A 25 -4.57 25.38 -15.73
C GLU A 25 -4.37 25.91 -14.31
N LEU A 26 -3.27 25.55 -13.68
CA LEU A 26 -2.88 26.01 -12.35
C LEU A 26 -1.42 26.41 -12.33
N PRO A 27 -1.03 27.34 -11.43
CA PRO A 27 0.38 27.68 -11.27
C PRO A 27 1.17 26.49 -10.74
N GLU A 28 2.44 26.39 -11.14
CA GLU A 28 3.33 25.37 -10.64
C GLU A 28 3.59 25.56 -9.15
N PRO A 29 3.62 24.47 -8.35
CA PRO A 29 4.02 24.55 -6.94
C PRO A 29 5.45 25.05 -6.80
N ALA A 30 5.76 25.70 -5.67
CA ALA A 30 7.11 26.23 -5.40
C ALA A 30 8.16 25.13 -5.33
N GLU A 31 7.79 23.94 -4.81
CA GLU A 31 8.68 22.80 -4.66
C GLU A 31 8.33 21.71 -5.68
N MET A 32 8.77 21.90 -6.92
CA MET A 32 8.44 20.98 -8.01
C MET A 32 9.02 19.57 -7.83
N GLU A 33 10.19 19.43 -7.20
CA GLU A 33 10.75 18.10 -6.93
C GLU A 33 9.84 17.28 -6.02
N GLN A 34 9.32 17.88 -4.97
CA GLN A 34 8.36 17.25 -4.08
C GLN A 34 7.07 16.93 -4.81
N PHE A 35 6.58 17.84 -5.63
CA PHE A 35 5.36 17.62 -6.42
C PHE A 35 5.52 16.44 -7.38
N LEU A 36 6.63 16.33 -8.09
CA LEU A 36 6.86 15.22 -9.02
C LEU A 36 6.85 13.86 -8.32
N LEU A 37 7.32 13.79 -7.08
CA LEU A 37 7.36 12.55 -6.30
C LEU A 37 6.06 12.27 -5.54
N ARG A 38 5.32 13.31 -5.17
CA ARG A 38 4.19 13.23 -4.25
C ARG A 38 2.93 13.93 -4.76
N HIS A 39 2.74 13.99 -6.07
CA HIS A 39 1.63 14.73 -6.68
C HIS A 39 0.25 14.31 -6.16
N PHE A 40 0.06 13.03 -5.83
CA PHE A 40 -1.19 12.49 -5.29
C PHE A 40 -1.57 13.09 -3.92
N ALA A 41 -0.61 13.68 -3.22
CA ALA A 41 -0.81 14.35 -1.93
C ALA A 41 -0.97 15.87 -2.06
N TYR A 42 -1.05 16.38 -3.28
CA TYR A 42 -1.34 17.79 -3.54
C TYR A 42 -2.82 17.97 -3.86
N ARG A 43 -3.42 18.97 -3.24
CA ARG A 43 -4.82 19.28 -3.38
C ARG A 43 -5.02 20.68 -3.94
N MET A 44 -6.02 20.85 -4.79
CA MET A 44 -6.41 22.15 -5.29
C MET A 44 -7.20 22.91 -4.21
N VAL A 45 -6.68 24.07 -3.79
CA VAL A 45 -7.31 24.96 -2.81
C VAL A 45 -7.19 26.38 -3.34
N ASP A 46 -8.32 27.04 -3.55
CA ASP A 46 -8.39 28.43 -4.01
C ASP A 46 -7.55 28.71 -5.29
N GLY A 47 -7.59 27.80 -6.25
CA GLY A 47 -6.86 27.92 -7.50
C GLY A 47 -5.37 27.65 -7.43
N LYS A 48 -4.90 27.07 -6.34
CA LYS A 48 -3.50 26.71 -6.12
C LYS A 48 -3.39 25.26 -5.65
N LEU A 49 -2.23 24.67 -5.85
CA LEU A 49 -1.92 23.34 -5.34
C LEU A 49 -1.24 23.46 -3.98
N GLU A 50 -1.79 22.78 -2.97
CA GLU A 50 -1.23 22.70 -1.62
C GLU A 50 -0.87 21.27 -1.28
N TYR A 51 0.30 21.08 -0.69
CA TYR A 51 0.77 19.78 -0.20
C TYR A 51 0.05 19.40 1.08
N ASP A 52 -0.46 18.16 1.14
CA ASP A 52 -1.09 17.58 2.32
C ASP A 52 -0.21 16.45 2.85
N PRO A 53 0.60 16.68 3.89
CA PRO A 53 1.46 15.64 4.46
C PRO A 53 0.69 14.44 4.99
N GLN A 54 -0.51 14.65 5.52
CA GLN A 54 -1.33 13.57 6.06
C GLN A 54 -1.84 12.65 4.95
N GLU A 55 -2.23 13.20 3.81
CA GLU A 55 -2.64 12.40 2.65
C GLU A 55 -1.46 11.56 2.14
N TYR A 56 -0.26 12.13 2.14
CA TYR A 56 0.95 11.39 1.80
C TYR A 56 1.17 10.20 2.74
N GLU A 57 1.07 10.41 4.05
CA GLU A 57 1.21 9.34 5.05
C GLU A 57 0.14 8.26 4.89
N THR A 58 -1.10 8.66 4.60
CA THR A 58 -2.19 7.71 4.34
C THR A 58 -1.88 6.82 3.15
N HIS A 59 -1.38 7.39 2.05
CA HIS A 59 -0.97 6.62 0.88
C HIS A 59 0.19 5.67 1.19
N GLN A 60 1.19 6.13 1.93
CA GLN A 60 2.32 5.28 2.34
C GLN A 60 1.85 4.10 3.19
N THR A 61 0.94 4.34 4.12
CA THR A 61 0.36 3.30 4.97
C THR A 61 -0.42 2.29 4.13
N GLU A 62 -1.27 2.74 3.21
CA GLU A 62 -2.05 1.87 2.34
C GLU A 62 -1.17 1.05 1.38
N GLU A 63 -0.12 1.63 0.81
CA GLU A 63 0.86 0.90 -0.01
C GLU A 63 1.57 -0.16 0.82
N HIS A 64 1.97 0.16 2.04
CA HIS A 64 2.62 -0.80 2.93
C HIS A 64 1.68 -1.96 3.29
N LYS A 65 0.41 -1.68 3.58
CA LYS A 65 -0.60 -2.70 3.81
C LYS A 65 -0.80 -3.59 2.58
N GLU A 66 -0.82 -3.01 1.39
CA GLU A 66 -0.96 -3.78 0.15
C GLU A 66 0.23 -4.71 -0.07
N ASP A 67 1.46 -4.24 0.19
CA ASP A 67 2.66 -5.05 0.13
C ASP A 67 2.59 -6.21 1.14
N LEU A 68 2.10 -5.95 2.35
CA LEU A 68 1.91 -6.99 3.37
C LEU A 68 0.86 -8.02 2.95
N ARG A 69 -0.22 -7.60 2.29
CA ARG A 69 -1.23 -8.53 1.73
C ARG A 69 -0.62 -9.43 0.66
N LYS A 70 0.20 -8.89 -0.22
CA LYS A 70 0.92 -9.66 -1.25
C LYS A 70 1.89 -10.65 -0.62
N ARG A 71 2.66 -10.23 0.37
CA ARG A 71 3.56 -11.11 1.11
C ARG A 71 2.80 -12.22 1.82
N ARG A 72 1.66 -11.91 2.43
CA ARG A 72 0.80 -12.89 3.08
C ARG A 72 0.35 -13.99 2.10
N GLU A 73 -0.04 -13.60 0.90
CA GLU A 73 -0.44 -14.54 -0.16
C GLU A 73 0.69 -15.52 -0.50
N THR A 74 1.90 -15.00 -0.70
CA THR A 74 3.04 -15.81 -1.14
C THR A 74 3.75 -16.52 0.00
N GLU A 75 3.85 -15.92 1.19
CA GLU A 75 4.63 -16.46 2.32
C GLU A 75 3.78 -17.25 3.31
N CYS A 76 2.49 -16.94 3.45
CA CYS A 76 1.60 -17.59 4.40
C CYS A 76 0.62 -18.52 3.73
N PHE A 77 -0.23 -18.01 2.85
CA PHE A 77 -1.31 -18.80 2.27
C PHE A 77 -0.80 -19.95 1.40
N SER A 78 0.33 -19.79 0.74
CA SER A 78 0.98 -20.87 -0.01
C SER A 78 1.38 -22.05 0.88
N VAL A 79 1.72 -21.77 2.13
CA VAL A 79 2.04 -22.81 3.13
C VAL A 79 0.76 -23.46 3.66
N ILE A 80 -0.21 -22.66 4.07
CA ILE A 80 -1.48 -23.14 4.63
C ILE A 80 -2.24 -24.01 3.62
N ASN A 81 -2.13 -23.73 2.35
CA ASN A 81 -2.84 -24.43 1.27
C ASN A 81 -2.05 -25.58 0.64
N ARG A 82 -1.02 -26.11 1.33
CA ARG A 82 -0.20 -27.22 0.81
C ARG A 82 -0.92 -28.54 0.63
N GLY A 83 -2.09 -28.68 1.26
CA GLY A 83 -2.91 -29.87 1.09
C GLY A 83 -2.70 -30.96 2.14
N GLN A 84 -3.58 -31.98 2.08
CA GLN A 84 -3.68 -33.03 3.08
C GLN A 84 -2.38 -33.82 3.26
N LEU A 85 -1.72 -34.19 2.17
CA LEU A 85 -0.50 -35.01 2.24
C LEU A 85 0.61 -34.33 3.02
N TRP A 86 0.74 -33.01 2.87
CA TRP A 86 1.71 -32.26 3.66
C TRP A 86 1.32 -32.24 5.14
N TYR A 87 0.03 -32.02 5.44
CA TYR A 87 -0.47 -31.95 6.82
C TYR A 87 -0.35 -33.29 7.56
N GLU A 88 -0.37 -34.42 6.86
CA GLU A 88 -0.16 -35.74 7.47
C GLU A 88 1.22 -35.85 8.12
N GLY A 89 2.22 -35.12 7.63
CA GLY A 89 3.55 -35.07 8.22
C GLY A 89 3.73 -34.02 9.33
N VAL A 90 2.67 -33.30 9.69
CA VAL A 90 2.71 -32.23 10.70
C VAL A 90 2.23 -32.77 12.04
N SER A 91 3.05 -32.62 13.10
CA SER A 91 2.67 -33.01 14.47
C SER A 91 1.61 -32.05 15.03
N LEU A 92 0.95 -32.46 16.11
CA LEU A 92 -0.02 -31.61 16.80
C LEU A 92 0.61 -30.30 17.30
N VAL A 93 1.81 -30.38 17.88
CA VAL A 93 2.54 -29.18 18.34
C VAL A 93 2.86 -28.25 17.17
N GLN A 94 3.36 -28.82 16.08
CA GLN A 94 3.63 -28.04 14.86
C GLN A 94 2.36 -27.40 14.28
N LEU A 95 1.24 -28.11 14.32
CA LEU A 95 -0.04 -27.58 13.85
C LEU A 95 -0.50 -26.38 14.70
N LEU A 96 -0.31 -26.43 16.03
CA LEU A 96 -0.63 -25.34 16.93
C LEU A 96 0.23 -24.10 16.66
N GLU A 97 1.54 -24.32 16.44
CA GLU A 97 2.45 -23.24 16.05
C GLU A 97 2.05 -22.63 14.70
N LEU A 98 1.68 -23.46 13.74
CA LEU A 98 1.24 -23.03 12.43
C LEU A 98 -0.03 -22.18 12.51
N ARG A 99 -0.99 -22.58 13.33
CA ARG A 99 -2.23 -21.81 13.56
C ARG A 99 -1.95 -20.44 14.17
N SER A 100 -1.05 -20.36 15.14
CA SER A 100 -0.64 -19.11 15.77
C SER A 100 0.02 -18.18 14.76
N TRP A 101 0.93 -18.70 13.95
CA TRP A 101 1.61 -17.98 12.89
C TRP A 101 0.62 -17.46 11.82
N TYR A 102 -0.32 -18.32 11.41
CA TYR A 102 -1.38 -17.96 10.47
C TYR A 102 -2.24 -16.80 10.99
N LYS A 103 -2.67 -16.86 12.25
CA LYS A 103 -3.47 -15.80 12.88
C LYS A 103 -2.71 -14.48 12.92
N SER A 104 -1.41 -14.52 13.20
CA SER A 104 -0.57 -13.32 13.18
C SER A 104 -0.50 -12.71 11.78
N TRP A 105 -0.41 -13.53 10.74
CA TRP A 105 -0.49 -13.06 9.36
C TRP A 105 -1.86 -12.47 9.00
N LEU A 106 -2.95 -13.04 9.50
CA LEU A 106 -4.29 -12.47 9.26
C LEU A 106 -4.43 -11.05 9.81
N ASN A 107 -3.72 -10.73 10.88
CA ASN A 107 -3.73 -9.42 11.52
C ASN A 107 -2.59 -8.50 11.06
N VAL A 108 -1.82 -8.88 10.07
CA VAL A 108 -0.59 -8.17 9.66
C VAL A 108 -0.85 -6.73 9.21
N THR A 109 -2.00 -6.46 8.61
CA THR A 109 -2.36 -5.10 8.18
C THR A 109 -2.77 -4.19 9.33
N GLU A 110 -3.08 -4.76 10.50
CA GLU A 110 -3.38 -4.01 11.72
C GLU A 110 -2.13 -3.82 12.57
N THR A 111 -1.35 -4.89 12.74
CA THR A 111 -0.13 -4.87 13.56
C THR A 111 1.06 -4.25 12.84
N MET A 112 1.08 -4.31 11.50
CA MET A 112 2.18 -3.89 10.64
C MET A 112 3.49 -4.63 10.94
N VAL A 113 3.39 -5.81 11.58
CA VAL A 113 4.52 -6.66 11.95
C VAL A 113 4.39 -8.00 11.26
N VAL A 114 5.40 -8.37 10.47
CA VAL A 114 5.48 -9.69 9.82
C VAL A 114 5.86 -10.73 10.87
N PRO A 115 5.05 -11.78 11.08
CA PRO A 115 5.37 -12.80 12.07
C PRO A 115 6.56 -13.64 11.64
N ASP A 116 7.37 -14.07 12.62
CA ASP A 116 8.48 -14.97 12.38
C ASP A 116 7.96 -16.36 12.01
N LYS A 117 8.55 -16.91 10.95
CA LYS A 117 8.23 -18.25 10.47
C LYS A 117 8.66 -19.30 11.52
N PRO A 118 7.81 -20.32 11.80
CA PRO A 118 8.24 -21.42 12.68
C PRO A 118 9.55 -22.04 12.20
N SER A 119 10.44 -22.36 13.12
CA SER A 119 11.80 -22.84 12.80
C SER A 119 11.83 -24.15 12.00
N TRP A 120 10.84 -25.01 12.19
CA TRP A 120 10.71 -26.29 11.48
C TRP A 120 10.10 -26.17 10.08
N LEU A 121 9.50 -25.01 9.76
CA LEU A 121 8.81 -24.81 8.50
C LEU A 121 9.79 -24.46 7.38
N THR A 122 9.73 -25.23 6.30
CA THR A 122 10.57 -25.02 5.12
C THR A 122 9.75 -24.73 3.87
#